data_cca60916f9406368c909170f4923b5bd
#
_entry.id   cca60916f9406368c909170f4923b5bd
#
_cell.length_a   1.000
_cell.length_b   1.000
_cell.length_c   1.000
_cell.angle_alpha   90.00
_cell.angle_beta   90.00
_cell.angle_gamma   90.00
#
_symmetry.space_group_name_H-M   'P 1'
#
loop_
_entity.id
_entity.type
_entity.pdbx_description
1 polymer ?
#
loop_
_entity_poly.entity_id
_entity_poly.type
_entity_poly.pdbx_seq_one_letter_code
_entity_poly.pdbx_strand_id
1 'polypeptide(L)' 'PPEEKQNLSPEQAAEWARRYLEEGLSAPEAAKRAAREAGVKKGEVYRLLVEEGSRGGEG' A
#
# COMPACT_ATOMS: atom_id res chain seq x y z
N PRO A 1 -13.26 19.92 -3.66
CA PRO A 1 -13.05 19.06 -4.78
C PRO A 1 -12.97 17.63 -4.37
N PRO A 2 -13.48 16.82 -5.18
CA PRO A 2 -13.57 15.42 -4.85
C PRO A 2 -12.24 14.70 -4.84
N GLU A 3 -11.29 15.20 -5.50
CA GLU A 3 -10.05 14.51 -5.53
C GLU A 3 -9.39 14.44 -4.20
N GLU A 4 -9.78 15.25 -3.29
CA GLU A 4 -9.18 15.18 -1.99
C GLU A 4 -9.44 13.90 -1.31
N LYS A 5 -10.57 13.27 -1.62
CA LYS A 5 -10.88 12.03 -1.01
C LYS A 5 -9.91 10.97 -1.37
N GLN A 6 -9.23 11.09 -2.48
CA GLN A 6 -8.33 10.09 -2.89
C GLN A 6 -6.94 10.33 -2.42
N ASN A 7 -6.72 11.42 -1.76
CA ASN A 7 -5.38 11.72 -1.26
C ASN A 7 -5.22 11.18 0.13
N LEU A 8 -5.21 9.88 0.24
CA LEU A 8 -4.97 9.26 1.51
C LEU A 8 -3.48 9.20 1.76
N SER A 9 -3.10 8.90 2.98
CA SER A 9 -1.69 8.84 3.29
C SER A 9 -1.12 7.52 2.77
N PRO A 10 0.17 7.46 2.55
CA PRO A 10 0.77 6.21 2.11
C PRO A 10 0.53 5.07 3.08
N GLU A 11 0.41 5.39 4.35
CA GLU A 11 0.17 4.36 5.33
C GLU A 11 -1.19 3.72 5.12
N GLN A 12 -2.16 4.54 4.80
CA GLN A 12 -3.49 4.04 4.53
C GLN A 12 -3.45 3.13 3.30
N ALA A 13 -2.71 3.56 2.29
CA ALA A 13 -2.60 2.77 1.09
C ALA A 13 -1.89 1.45 1.38
N ALA A 14 -0.92 1.50 2.27
CA ALA A 14 -0.20 0.29 2.61
C ALA A 14 -1.13 -0.74 3.25
N GLU A 15 -2.08 -0.28 4.03
CA GLU A 15 -3.02 -1.20 4.63
C GLU A 15 -3.88 -1.85 3.56
N TRP A 16 -4.30 -1.07 2.59
CA TRP A 16 -5.07 -1.64 1.50
C TRP A 16 -4.22 -2.66 0.74
N ALA A 17 -2.95 -2.33 0.54
CA ALA A 17 -2.08 -3.23 -0.17
C ALA A 17 -1.94 -4.55 0.57
N ARG A 18 -1.90 -4.50 1.89
CA ARG A 18 -1.79 -5.72 2.67
C ARG A 18 -3.00 -6.61 2.45
N ARG A 19 -4.17 -6.01 2.32
CA ARG A 19 -5.36 -6.77 2.06
C ARG A 19 -5.24 -7.45 0.71
N TYR A 20 -4.75 -6.72 -0.27
CA TYR A 20 -4.56 -7.30 -1.58
C TYR A 20 -3.59 -8.46 -1.52
N LEU A 21 -2.58 -8.36 -0.67
CA LEU A 21 -1.64 -9.44 -0.53
C LEU A 21 -2.34 -10.69 -0.02
N GLU A 22 -3.24 -10.51 0.91
CA GLU A 22 -3.97 -11.63 1.45
C GLU A 22 -4.85 -12.27 0.40
N GLU A 23 -5.27 -11.48 -0.58
CA GLU A 23 -6.09 -12.01 -1.63
C GLU A 23 -5.30 -12.74 -2.68
N GLY A 24 -4.00 -12.69 -2.60
CA GLY A 24 -3.19 -13.42 -3.55
C GLY A 24 -2.37 -12.56 -4.48
N LEU A 25 -2.45 -11.26 -4.35
CA LEU A 25 -1.67 -10.40 -5.22
C LEU A 25 -0.24 -10.33 -4.74
N SER A 26 0.68 -10.09 -5.66
CA SER A 26 2.07 -9.93 -5.27
C SER A 26 2.27 -8.55 -4.67
N ALA A 27 3.38 -8.37 -3.96
CA ALA A 27 3.66 -7.11 -3.31
C ALA A 27 3.65 -5.93 -4.28
N PRO A 28 4.36 -6.01 -5.41
CA PRO A 28 4.32 -4.88 -6.35
C PRO A 28 2.92 -4.61 -6.88
N GLU A 29 2.18 -5.66 -7.13
CA GLU A 29 0.83 -5.49 -7.63
C GLU A 29 -0.06 -4.86 -6.57
N ALA A 30 0.03 -5.35 -5.37
CA ALA A 30 -0.78 -4.82 -4.28
C ALA A 30 -0.46 -3.36 -4.06
N ALA A 31 0.81 -3.02 -4.05
CA ALA A 31 1.20 -1.64 -3.84
C ALA A 31 0.69 -0.75 -4.96
N LYS A 32 0.78 -1.25 -6.18
CA LYS A 32 0.34 -0.48 -7.31
C LYS A 32 -1.14 -0.17 -7.23
N ARG A 33 -1.94 -1.17 -6.94
CA ARG A 33 -3.36 -0.98 -6.86
C ARG A 33 -3.74 -0.06 -5.71
N ALA A 34 -3.17 -0.32 -4.55
CA ALA A 34 -3.49 0.49 -3.40
C ALA A 34 -3.08 1.93 -3.62
N ALA A 35 -1.89 2.15 -4.18
CA ALA A 35 -1.43 3.50 -4.41
C ALA A 35 -2.35 4.23 -5.38
N ARG A 36 -2.79 3.52 -6.39
CA ARG A 36 -3.63 4.12 -7.38
C ARG A 36 -4.95 4.54 -6.76
N GLU A 37 -5.53 3.71 -5.94
CA GLU A 37 -6.80 4.01 -5.33
C GLU A 37 -6.67 5.09 -4.27
N ALA A 38 -5.57 5.10 -3.57
CA ALA A 38 -5.37 6.09 -2.53
C ALA A 38 -4.86 7.41 -3.07
N GLY A 39 -4.38 7.42 -4.30
CA GLY A 39 -3.85 8.66 -4.86
C GLY A 39 -2.47 8.98 -4.35
N VAL A 40 -1.71 7.97 -3.98
CA VAL A 40 -0.35 8.20 -3.52
C VAL A 40 0.61 7.48 -4.44
N LYS A 41 1.90 7.63 -4.21
CA LYS A 41 2.89 7.02 -5.06
C LYS A 41 3.09 5.57 -4.70
N LYS A 42 3.12 4.72 -5.71
CA LYS A 42 3.25 3.31 -5.44
C LYS A 42 4.60 3.00 -4.79
N GLY A 43 5.62 3.78 -5.11
CA GLY A 43 6.91 3.55 -4.50
C GLY A 43 6.87 3.67 -3.00
N GLU A 44 6.10 4.62 -2.52
CA GLU A 44 5.99 4.81 -1.09
C GLU A 44 5.21 3.68 -0.45
N VAL A 45 4.15 3.24 -1.12
CA VAL A 45 3.37 2.15 -0.58
C VAL A 45 4.21 0.88 -0.54
N TYR A 46 4.93 0.62 -1.60
CA TYR A 46 5.76 -0.57 -1.65
C TYR A 46 6.82 -0.53 -0.56
N ARG A 47 7.41 0.61 -0.36
CA ARG A 47 8.41 0.78 0.66
C ARG A 47 7.84 0.46 2.03
N LEU A 48 6.66 0.96 2.31
CA LEU A 48 6.03 0.69 3.58
C LEU A 48 5.73 -0.80 3.74
N LEU A 49 5.29 -1.42 2.67
CA LEU A 49 5.01 -2.84 2.72
C LEU A 49 6.27 -3.63 3.07
N VAL A 50 7.35 -3.27 2.43
CA VAL A 50 8.59 -3.97 2.67
C VAL A 50 9.08 -3.75 4.09
N GLU A 51 8.97 -2.53 4.55
CA GLU A 51 9.42 -2.24 5.90
C GLU A 51 8.59 -2.96 6.93
N GLU A 52 7.30 -2.98 6.73
CA GLU A 52 6.45 -3.67 7.68
C GLU A 52 6.67 -5.15 7.63
N GLY A 53 6.86 -5.67 6.44
CA GLY A 53 7.12 -7.07 6.29
C GLY A 53 8.41 -7.47 6.98
N SER A 54 9.40 -6.64 6.83
CA SER A 54 10.66 -6.88 7.46
C SER A 54 10.53 -6.89 8.95
N ARG A 55 9.84 -5.93 9.49
CA ARG A 55 9.64 -5.85 10.91
C ARG A 55 8.89 -7.06 11.42
N GLY A 56 7.86 -7.41 10.72
CA GLY A 56 7.08 -8.55 11.10
C GLY A 56 7.92 -9.80 11.07
N GLY A 57 8.75 -9.91 10.07
CA GLY A 57 9.58 -11.06 9.95
C GLY A 57 10.58 -11.13 11.08
N GLU A 58 10.98 -9.99 11.54
CA GLU A 58 11.91 -9.96 12.62
C GLU A 58 11.31 -10.50 13.86
N GLY A 59 10.15 -10.05 14.11
CA GLY A 59 9.44 -10.41 15.30
C GLY A 59 9.44 -11.81 15.54
#